data_658b61dafe3fc26fa4f2c8f6e629717d
#
_entry.id   658b61dafe3fc26fa4f2c8f6e629717d
#
_cell.length_a   1.000
_cell.length_b   1.000
_cell.length_c   1.000
_cell.angle_alpha   90.00
_cell.angle_beta   90.00
_cell.angle_gamma   90.00
#
_symmetry.space_group_name_H-M   'P 1'
#
loop_
_entity.id
_entity.type
_entity.pdbx_description
1 polymer ?
#
loop_
_entity_poly.entity_id
_entity_poly.type
_entity_poly.pdbx_seq_one_letter_code
_entity_poly.pdbx_strand_id
1 'polypeptide(L)'
;MTTLVSNNVSFTMLKCIGLRASALAALCALAVSALAAQRAPKPLDRSNMDTTCAPCTDFYEFADGNWLKSHTIPPDKANLGAFGMLGDQNQEIVQNIVRDDANLVRDGETKPGTNEWKIGTFYAACMDTATMEKAGFKPIKSELDIVAAAKSTDDIVKDFGGAGRRGGGGGGGGGGRGGGGLAPFGIGPQTDPRNSTVVIVSANQGGLILNREDYLGEGERAVKRRADYVEHVTRSLELIGESSNEAAADANTILNLETSIARISIPQADMRDPVANYHKMPLSDFAKMTPHIDVKRYLQQQGAKNVTDAYPVNVRAPKYFTALDSLIAATPVDAWKAYLRWHIENGAMATLSGPFRREAFRWQQVTSGVQVQQARAKQCAAATNGALGEAVGQDWVKRNFSPEAKARAAKMVDNLVSALRDRINGLDWMSQATKVQAVGKLNAFLRKVAYPDKWRDYSTLAIKPGSYYDNQRVVGEWNSERSWARVGHAPDRSEWSMTPPTVNASYSSSLNQIQFPAGILQPPFFD
;
A
#
# COMPACT_ATOMS: atom_id res chain seq x y z
N MET A 1 62.95 50.35 -42.21
CA MET A 1 63.82 50.03 -41.05
C MET A 1 62.93 49.58 -39.93
N THR A 2 62.99 48.34 -39.69
CA THR A 2 62.08 47.50 -38.88
C THR A 2 62.62 47.38 -37.47
N THR A 3 61.82 47.45 -36.45
CA THR A 3 62.25 46.96 -35.13
C THR A 3 61.08 46.17 -34.49
N LEU A 4 61.35 44.89 -34.32
CA LEU A 4 60.58 43.93 -33.56
C LEU A 4 60.61 44.27 -32.05
N VAL A 5 59.49 44.31 -31.41
CA VAL A 5 59.36 44.23 -29.94
C VAL A 5 58.59 42.96 -29.62
N SER A 6 59.25 42.06 -28.92
CA SER A 6 58.78 40.70 -28.58
C SER A 6 57.76 40.70 -27.49
N ASN A 7 56.74 39.89 -27.73
CA ASN A 7 55.66 39.48 -26.79
C ASN A 7 56.23 38.53 -25.70
N ASN A 8 56.49 39.03 -24.49
CA ASN A 8 56.84 38.19 -23.32
C ASN A 8 55.94 38.33 -22.11
N VAL A 9 54.68 38.88 -22.30
CA VAL A 9 53.74 39.09 -21.19
C VAL A 9 52.63 38.02 -21.14
N SER A 10 52.50 37.18 -22.19
CA SER A 10 51.36 36.28 -22.31
C SER A 10 51.50 34.95 -21.56
N PHE A 11 52.69 34.48 -21.23
CA PHE A 11 52.92 33.15 -20.65
C PHE A 11 52.75 33.07 -19.12
N THR A 12 52.94 34.16 -18.41
CA THR A 12 52.85 34.18 -16.95
C THR A 12 51.39 34.31 -16.46
N MET A 13 50.51 34.98 -17.21
CA MET A 13 49.10 35.10 -16.86
C MET A 13 48.29 33.78 -17.06
N LEU A 14 48.62 33.01 -18.09
CA LEU A 14 47.95 31.68 -18.28
C LEU A 14 48.30 30.66 -17.20
N LYS A 15 49.52 30.68 -16.66
CA LYS A 15 49.90 29.78 -15.55
C LYS A 15 49.20 30.12 -14.23
N CYS A 16 48.97 31.40 -13.93
CA CYS A 16 48.24 31.79 -12.71
C CYS A 16 46.75 31.50 -12.78
N ILE A 17 46.11 31.53 -13.95
CA ILE A 17 44.71 31.20 -14.14
C ILE A 17 44.49 29.67 -14.04
N GLY A 18 45.39 28.86 -14.60
CA GLY A 18 45.36 27.40 -14.50
C GLY A 18 45.52 26.88 -13.08
N LEU A 19 46.42 27.46 -12.26
CA LEU A 19 46.60 27.06 -10.86
C LEU A 19 45.40 27.44 -9.97
N ARG A 20 44.73 28.56 -10.24
CA ARG A 20 43.52 28.97 -9.47
C ARG A 20 42.32 28.13 -9.84
N ALA A 21 42.15 27.76 -11.11
CA ALA A 21 41.08 26.86 -11.55
C ALA A 21 41.26 25.43 -11.00
N SER A 22 42.47 24.92 -10.95
CA SER A 22 42.80 23.60 -10.38
C SER A 22 42.61 23.58 -8.84
N ALA A 23 42.96 24.66 -8.15
CA ALA A 23 42.74 24.79 -6.70
C ALA A 23 41.26 24.91 -6.34
N LEU A 24 40.45 25.63 -7.14
CA LEU A 24 38.99 25.69 -6.95
C LEU A 24 38.34 24.33 -7.24
N ALA A 25 38.74 23.62 -8.29
CA ALA A 25 38.22 22.29 -8.61
C ALA A 25 38.57 21.26 -7.53
N ALA A 26 39.80 21.34 -6.96
CA ALA A 26 40.21 20.49 -5.83
C ALA A 26 39.44 20.82 -4.53
N LEU A 27 39.15 22.10 -4.24
CA LEU A 27 38.33 22.51 -3.10
C LEU A 27 36.87 22.11 -3.29
N CYS A 28 36.31 22.22 -4.48
CA CYS A 28 34.97 21.72 -4.79
C CYS A 28 34.88 20.20 -4.69
N ALA A 29 35.87 19.46 -5.16
CA ALA A 29 35.94 18.01 -5.03
C ALA A 29 36.08 17.56 -3.56
N LEU A 30 36.83 18.27 -2.74
CA LEU A 30 36.94 18.03 -1.30
C LEU A 30 35.67 18.41 -0.54
N ALA A 31 34.96 19.47 -0.95
CA ALA A 31 33.69 19.85 -0.37
C ALA A 31 32.56 18.85 -0.74
N VAL A 32 32.57 18.36 -1.97
CA VAL A 32 31.60 17.29 -2.40
C VAL A 32 31.93 15.98 -1.70
N SER A 33 33.19 15.65 -1.47
CA SER A 33 33.59 14.46 -0.70
C SER A 33 33.25 14.59 0.79
N ALA A 34 33.27 15.80 1.34
CA ALA A 34 32.90 16.07 2.73
C ALA A 34 31.36 16.05 2.94
N LEU A 35 30.56 16.44 1.93
CA LEU A 35 29.09 16.27 1.97
C LEU A 35 28.66 14.80 1.75
N ALA A 36 29.43 14.01 1.03
CA ALA A 36 29.18 12.58 0.82
C ALA A 36 29.53 11.71 2.05
N ALA A 37 30.27 12.26 3.00
CA ALA A 37 30.53 11.62 4.29
C ALA A 37 29.45 11.97 5.35
N GLN A 38 28.17 11.99 4.99
CA GLN A 38 27.13 11.72 5.97
C GLN A 38 27.39 10.28 6.42
N ARG A 39 27.95 10.14 7.63
CA ARG A 39 28.24 8.85 8.23
C ARG A 39 26.98 8.00 8.14
N ALA A 40 27.10 6.84 7.47
CA ALA A 40 26.03 5.85 7.53
C ALA A 40 25.61 5.69 9.00
N PRO A 41 24.31 5.74 9.31
CA PRO A 41 23.86 5.64 10.68
C PRO A 41 24.39 4.34 11.30
N LYS A 42 25.09 4.47 12.43
CA LYS A 42 25.63 3.30 13.14
C LYS A 42 24.47 2.47 13.66
N PRO A 43 24.54 1.13 13.61
CA PRO A 43 23.50 0.25 14.17
C PRO A 43 23.22 0.51 15.65
N LEU A 44 24.24 0.91 16.40
CA LEU A 44 24.13 1.38 17.79
C LEU A 44 24.87 2.71 17.91
N ASP A 45 24.13 3.80 17.98
CA ASP A 45 24.67 5.12 18.28
C ASP A 45 24.47 5.46 19.77
N ARG A 46 25.58 5.37 20.54
CA ARG A 46 25.54 5.66 21.99
C ARG A 46 25.18 7.11 22.31
N SER A 47 25.29 8.04 21.38
CA SER A 47 24.86 9.43 21.57
C SER A 47 23.36 9.57 21.75
N ASN A 48 22.58 8.59 21.31
CA ASN A 48 21.12 8.54 21.51
C ASN A 48 20.72 8.22 22.94
N MET A 49 21.65 7.62 23.73
CA MET A 49 21.37 7.17 25.09
C MET A 49 21.48 8.34 26.08
N ASP A 50 20.50 8.45 26.98
CA ASP A 50 20.59 9.35 28.17
C ASP A 50 21.15 8.58 29.36
N THR A 51 22.47 8.64 29.52
CA THR A 51 23.17 7.96 30.62
C THR A 51 22.95 8.62 31.99
N THR A 52 22.22 9.74 32.07
CA THR A 52 21.84 10.38 33.32
C THR A 52 20.62 9.68 33.94
N CYS A 53 19.82 8.97 33.14
CA CYS A 53 18.76 8.10 33.60
C CYS A 53 19.30 6.69 33.91
N ALA A 54 18.99 6.12 35.08
CA ALA A 54 19.38 4.75 35.36
C ALA A 54 18.50 3.76 34.58
N PRO A 55 19.08 2.73 33.91
CA PRO A 55 18.32 1.80 33.07
C PRO A 55 17.24 1.01 33.84
N CYS A 56 17.40 0.84 35.17
CA CYS A 56 16.42 0.20 36.03
C CYS A 56 15.26 1.12 36.44
N THR A 57 15.41 2.45 36.22
CA THR A 57 14.36 3.43 36.53
C THR A 57 13.45 3.62 35.31
N ASP A 58 14.03 3.90 34.15
CA ASP A 58 13.35 4.00 32.89
C ASP A 58 14.31 3.57 31.77
N PHE A 59 14.11 2.36 31.26
CA PHE A 59 14.97 1.80 30.20
C PHE A 59 14.78 2.52 28.87
N TYR A 60 13.58 3.01 28.58
CA TYR A 60 13.30 3.73 27.34
C TYR A 60 14.00 5.09 27.31
N GLU A 61 13.90 5.86 28.41
CA GLU A 61 14.61 7.13 28.55
C GLU A 61 16.13 6.91 28.53
N PHE A 62 16.64 5.86 29.23
CA PHE A 62 18.06 5.51 29.16
C PHE A 62 18.53 5.20 27.74
N ALA A 63 17.77 4.42 26.97
CA ALA A 63 18.19 3.95 25.64
C ALA A 63 18.06 5.02 24.55
N ASP A 64 17.00 5.85 24.60
CA ASP A 64 16.60 6.73 23.52
C ASP A 64 16.44 8.21 23.93
N GLY A 65 16.67 8.57 25.19
CA GLY A 65 16.35 9.89 25.75
C GLY A 65 17.00 11.06 25.02
N ASN A 66 18.26 10.96 24.62
CA ASN A 66 18.93 12.00 23.85
C ASN A 66 18.43 12.07 22.40
N TRP A 67 18.08 10.91 21.81
CA TRP A 67 17.45 10.88 20.49
C TRP A 67 16.10 11.61 20.52
N LEU A 68 15.26 11.33 21.51
CA LEU A 68 13.96 11.98 21.70
C LEU A 68 14.09 13.50 21.87
N LYS A 69 15.11 13.96 22.63
CA LYS A 69 15.38 15.39 22.85
C LYS A 69 15.86 16.10 21.57
N SER A 70 16.57 15.39 20.69
CA SER A 70 17.17 15.95 19.47
C SER A 70 16.29 15.82 18.21
N HIS A 71 15.22 15.01 18.26
CA HIS A 71 14.36 14.73 17.11
C HIS A 71 12.91 15.11 17.40
N THR A 72 12.38 16.03 16.62
CA THR A 72 10.95 16.41 16.65
C THR A 72 10.22 15.74 15.48
N ILE A 73 8.97 15.34 15.73
CA ILE A 73 8.12 14.78 14.67
C ILE A 73 7.84 15.86 13.63
N PRO A 74 8.21 15.66 12.35
CA PRO A 74 7.88 16.59 11.28
C PRO A 74 6.37 16.79 11.16
N PRO A 75 5.88 17.98 10.79
CA PRO A 75 4.45 18.28 10.74
C PRO A 75 3.68 17.49 9.68
N ASP A 76 4.36 16.93 8.69
CA ASP A 76 3.80 16.05 7.65
C ASP A 76 3.78 14.56 8.05
N LYS A 77 4.09 14.24 9.31
CA LYS A 77 4.15 12.87 9.84
C LYS A 77 3.35 12.71 11.12
N ALA A 78 2.84 11.49 11.35
CA ALA A 78 2.17 11.11 12.60
C ALA A 78 3.15 10.58 13.67
N ASN A 79 4.32 10.11 13.26
CA ASN A 79 5.37 9.58 14.12
C ASN A 79 6.75 9.70 13.46
N LEU A 80 7.79 9.52 14.26
CA LEU A 80 9.17 9.47 13.80
C LEU A 80 9.89 8.31 14.50
N GLY A 81 10.74 7.61 13.77
CA GLY A 81 11.56 6.51 14.25
C GLY A 81 12.43 5.95 13.12
N ALA A 82 13.33 5.01 13.46
CA ALA A 82 14.32 4.47 12.52
C ALA A 82 13.69 3.89 11.23
N PHE A 83 12.57 3.17 11.35
CA PHE A 83 11.82 2.67 10.17
C PHE A 83 11.32 3.79 9.27
N GLY A 84 10.73 4.84 9.87
CA GLY A 84 10.23 5.99 9.13
C GLY A 84 11.35 6.79 8.46
N MET A 85 12.47 6.99 9.15
CA MET A 85 13.63 7.70 8.61
C MET A 85 14.25 6.96 7.41
N LEU A 86 14.46 5.65 7.52
CA LEU A 86 14.93 4.84 6.39
C LEU A 86 13.90 4.80 5.26
N GLY A 87 12.60 4.72 5.60
CA GLY A 87 11.51 4.81 4.64
C GLY A 87 11.53 6.12 3.84
N ASP A 88 11.82 7.25 4.47
CA ASP A 88 11.96 8.54 3.78
C ASP A 88 13.15 8.58 2.82
N GLN A 89 14.29 8.04 3.22
CA GLN A 89 15.47 7.95 2.35
C GLN A 89 15.16 7.11 1.10
N ASN A 90 14.53 5.95 1.29
CA ASN A 90 14.12 5.11 0.17
C ASN A 90 13.08 5.80 -0.71
N GLN A 91 12.15 6.54 -0.11
CA GLN A 91 11.14 7.31 -0.85
C GLN A 91 11.75 8.46 -1.66
N GLU A 92 12.78 9.12 -1.17
CA GLU A 92 13.50 10.15 -1.92
C GLU A 92 14.17 9.56 -3.17
N ILE A 93 14.76 8.39 -3.05
CA ILE A 93 15.35 7.67 -4.19
C ILE A 93 14.26 7.30 -5.20
N VAL A 94 13.12 6.75 -4.74
CA VAL A 94 11.96 6.45 -5.59
C VAL A 94 11.48 7.72 -6.30
N GLN A 95 11.39 8.85 -5.59
CA GLN A 95 10.96 10.13 -6.17
C GLN A 95 11.92 10.60 -7.28
N ASN A 96 13.23 10.41 -7.10
CA ASN A 96 14.21 10.73 -8.13
C ASN A 96 14.02 9.83 -9.37
N ILE A 97 13.86 8.51 -9.18
CA ILE A 97 13.62 7.56 -10.28
C ILE A 97 12.40 7.96 -11.11
N VAL A 98 11.24 8.13 -10.47
CA VAL A 98 10.00 8.41 -11.20
C VAL A 98 10.02 9.78 -11.89
N ARG A 99 10.76 10.76 -11.33
CA ARG A 99 10.98 12.06 -11.95
C ARG A 99 11.91 11.96 -13.16
N ASP A 100 12.99 11.19 -13.06
CA ASP A 100 13.91 10.94 -14.17
C ASP A 100 13.14 10.30 -15.33
N ASP A 101 12.33 9.26 -15.07
CA ASP A 101 11.49 8.61 -16.08
C ASP A 101 10.45 9.55 -16.69
N ALA A 102 9.85 10.43 -15.88
CA ALA A 102 8.92 11.45 -16.40
C ALA A 102 9.62 12.47 -17.32
N ASN A 103 10.88 12.80 -17.04
CA ASN A 103 11.69 13.63 -17.93
C ASN A 103 11.98 12.91 -19.25
N LEU A 104 12.37 11.62 -19.21
CA LEU A 104 12.57 10.82 -20.43
C LEU A 104 11.30 10.76 -21.30
N VAL A 105 10.12 10.66 -20.69
CA VAL A 105 8.83 10.70 -21.43
C VAL A 105 8.60 12.07 -22.05
N ARG A 106 8.79 13.16 -21.29
CA ARG A 106 8.60 14.53 -21.76
C ARG A 106 9.52 14.88 -22.93
N ASP A 107 10.79 14.45 -22.85
CA ASP A 107 11.84 14.76 -23.80
C ASP A 107 11.82 13.79 -25.02
N GLY A 108 10.91 12.79 -25.00
CA GLY A 108 10.78 11.81 -26.10
C GLY A 108 11.92 10.78 -26.17
N GLU A 109 12.68 10.61 -25.08
CA GLU A 109 13.85 9.75 -25.01
C GLU A 109 13.52 8.29 -24.63
N THR A 110 12.27 7.98 -24.32
CA THR A 110 11.80 6.62 -24.03
C THR A 110 10.65 6.21 -24.95
N LYS A 111 10.60 4.90 -25.27
CA LYS A 111 9.57 4.35 -26.19
C LYS A 111 8.29 4.03 -25.45
N PRO A 112 7.11 4.33 -26.03
CA PRO A 112 5.82 3.91 -25.48
C PRO A 112 5.79 2.40 -25.17
N GLY A 113 5.30 2.05 -23.99
CA GLY A 113 5.15 0.66 -23.55
C GLY A 113 6.33 0.08 -22.77
N THR A 114 7.50 0.75 -22.72
CA THR A 114 8.60 0.36 -21.81
C THR A 114 8.24 0.63 -20.35
N ASN A 115 8.95 0.05 -19.42
CA ASN A 115 8.72 0.29 -17.99
C ASN A 115 8.95 1.76 -17.62
N GLU A 116 10.04 2.35 -18.09
CA GLU A 116 10.40 3.76 -17.89
C GLU A 116 9.29 4.68 -18.41
N TRP A 117 8.77 4.38 -19.61
CA TRP A 117 7.67 5.14 -20.18
C TRP A 117 6.39 5.03 -19.34
N LYS A 118 6.05 3.83 -18.84
CA LYS A 118 4.86 3.60 -18.00
C LYS A 118 4.99 4.31 -16.67
N ILE A 119 6.18 4.22 -16.02
CA ILE A 119 6.49 4.89 -14.75
C ILE A 119 6.37 6.41 -14.93
N GLY A 120 7.06 6.97 -15.93
CA GLY A 120 7.06 8.41 -16.19
C GLY A 120 5.67 8.95 -16.55
N THR A 121 4.92 8.22 -17.40
CA THR A 121 3.56 8.60 -17.81
C THR A 121 2.58 8.57 -16.62
N PHE A 122 2.64 7.54 -15.78
CA PHE A 122 1.79 7.43 -14.61
C PHE A 122 2.08 8.55 -13.60
N TYR A 123 3.36 8.81 -13.32
CA TYR A 123 3.79 9.89 -12.45
C TYR A 123 3.37 11.26 -12.98
N ALA A 124 3.60 11.53 -14.28
CA ALA A 124 3.20 12.78 -14.92
C ALA A 124 1.69 13.03 -14.84
N ALA A 125 0.87 11.99 -15.08
CA ALA A 125 -0.58 12.07 -14.94
C ALA A 125 -1.00 12.40 -13.49
N CYS A 126 -0.32 11.84 -12.49
CA CYS A 126 -0.54 12.16 -11.09
C CYS A 126 -0.15 13.62 -10.76
N MET A 127 0.91 14.14 -11.37
CA MET A 127 1.38 15.52 -11.16
C MET A 127 0.52 16.57 -11.87
N ASP A 128 -0.24 16.18 -12.90
CA ASP A 128 -1.10 17.08 -13.68
C ASP A 128 -2.36 17.47 -12.91
N THR A 129 -2.19 18.36 -11.95
CA THR A 129 -3.30 18.90 -11.16
C THR A 129 -4.25 19.75 -11.99
N ALA A 130 -3.77 20.40 -13.07
CA ALA A 130 -4.61 21.23 -13.93
C ALA A 130 -5.70 20.40 -14.63
N THR A 131 -5.35 19.26 -15.18
CA THR A 131 -6.31 18.31 -15.78
C THR A 131 -7.30 17.80 -14.73
N MET A 132 -6.83 17.47 -13.51
CA MET A 132 -7.71 17.03 -12.42
C MET A 132 -8.68 18.13 -11.97
N GLU A 133 -8.23 19.39 -11.82
CA GLU A 133 -9.11 20.51 -11.48
C GLU A 133 -10.21 20.72 -12.52
N LYS A 134 -9.86 20.66 -13.80
CA LYS A 134 -10.82 20.79 -14.91
C LYS A 134 -11.82 19.62 -14.94
N ALA A 135 -11.40 18.43 -14.58
CA ALA A 135 -12.25 17.24 -14.55
C ALA A 135 -13.25 17.26 -13.38
N GLY A 136 -12.89 17.85 -12.23
CA GLY A 136 -13.72 17.82 -11.01
C GLY A 136 -14.00 16.39 -10.56
N PHE A 137 -15.28 16.03 -10.42
CA PHE A 137 -15.71 14.66 -10.13
C PHE A 137 -16.22 13.89 -11.36
N LYS A 138 -16.11 14.46 -12.57
CA LYS A 138 -16.52 13.78 -13.81
C LYS A 138 -15.97 12.34 -13.96
N PRO A 139 -14.74 12.03 -13.51
CA PRO A 139 -14.22 10.67 -13.60
C PRO A 139 -15.08 9.59 -12.94
N ILE A 140 -15.78 9.91 -11.87
CA ILE A 140 -16.66 8.99 -11.13
C ILE A 140 -18.15 9.14 -11.49
N LYS A 141 -18.48 10.07 -12.40
CA LYS A 141 -19.88 10.39 -12.70
C LYS A 141 -20.65 9.19 -13.23
N SER A 142 -20.04 8.35 -14.05
CA SER A 142 -20.71 7.17 -14.59
C SER A 142 -21.14 6.18 -13.53
N GLU A 143 -20.32 5.99 -12.49
CA GLU A 143 -20.63 5.15 -11.35
C GLU A 143 -21.75 5.76 -10.50
N LEU A 144 -21.70 7.06 -10.26
CA LEU A 144 -22.76 7.79 -9.54
C LEU A 144 -24.10 7.73 -10.30
N ASP A 145 -24.10 7.85 -11.63
CA ASP A 145 -25.29 7.76 -12.46
C ASP A 145 -25.92 6.35 -12.42
N ILE A 146 -25.12 5.29 -12.39
CA ILE A 146 -25.60 3.91 -12.21
C ILE A 146 -26.30 3.78 -10.85
N VAL A 147 -25.70 4.27 -9.76
CA VAL A 147 -26.30 4.25 -8.44
C VAL A 147 -27.62 5.04 -8.39
N ALA A 148 -27.62 6.23 -9.00
CA ALA A 148 -28.82 7.08 -9.06
C ALA A 148 -29.99 6.42 -9.79
N ALA A 149 -29.69 5.66 -10.86
CA ALA A 149 -30.70 4.97 -11.69
C ALA A 149 -31.31 3.73 -11.03
N ALA A 150 -30.72 3.19 -9.96
CA ALA A 150 -31.25 2.01 -9.25
C ALA A 150 -32.64 2.30 -8.68
N LYS A 151 -33.59 1.37 -8.86
CA LYS A 151 -34.97 1.48 -8.40
C LYS A 151 -35.32 0.51 -7.26
N SER A 152 -34.46 -0.48 -7.06
CA SER A 152 -34.64 -1.52 -6.06
C SER A 152 -33.29 -1.90 -5.42
N THR A 153 -33.34 -2.57 -4.28
CA THR A 153 -32.15 -3.13 -3.64
C THR A 153 -31.48 -4.17 -4.55
N ASP A 154 -32.25 -4.92 -5.33
CA ASP A 154 -31.71 -5.86 -6.32
C ASP A 154 -30.86 -5.16 -7.40
N ASP A 155 -31.22 -3.95 -7.82
CA ASP A 155 -30.41 -3.19 -8.78
C ASP A 155 -29.06 -2.79 -8.16
N ILE A 156 -29.08 -2.40 -6.89
CA ILE A 156 -27.87 -2.07 -6.10
C ILE A 156 -26.96 -3.30 -5.99
N VAL A 157 -27.50 -4.43 -5.57
CA VAL A 157 -26.73 -5.66 -5.33
C VAL A 157 -26.09 -6.20 -6.62
N LYS A 158 -26.79 -6.07 -7.76
CA LYS A 158 -26.26 -6.45 -9.07
C LYS A 158 -24.97 -5.74 -9.45
N ASP A 159 -24.73 -4.53 -8.92
CA ASP A 159 -23.56 -3.71 -9.25
C ASP A 159 -22.46 -3.76 -8.19
N PHE A 160 -22.64 -4.44 -7.07
CA PHE A 160 -21.61 -4.59 -6.04
C PHE A 160 -20.26 -5.11 -6.57
N GLY A 161 -20.29 -6.04 -7.52
CA GLY A 161 -19.07 -6.58 -8.13
C GLY A 161 -18.49 -5.69 -9.22
N GLY A 162 -19.35 -5.00 -10.01
CA GLY A 162 -18.91 -4.15 -11.10
C GLY A 162 -18.20 -2.88 -10.64
N ALA A 163 -18.71 -2.25 -9.62
CA ALA A 163 -18.19 -1.03 -9.06
C ALA A 163 -16.85 -1.22 -8.31
N GLY A 164 -16.62 -2.39 -7.70
CA GLY A 164 -15.36 -2.72 -7.03
C GLY A 164 -14.16 -2.85 -7.99
N ARG A 165 -14.38 -3.16 -9.28
CA ARG A 165 -13.32 -3.14 -10.31
C ARG A 165 -12.97 -1.72 -10.79
N ARG A 166 -13.92 -0.79 -10.70
CA ARG A 166 -13.80 0.59 -11.19
C ARG A 166 -13.14 1.52 -10.18
N GLY A 167 -13.32 1.27 -8.90
CA GLY A 167 -12.65 2.00 -7.81
C GLY A 167 -11.25 1.43 -7.58
N GLY A 168 -10.26 1.92 -8.31
CA GLY A 168 -8.86 1.62 -8.13
C GLY A 168 -8.34 2.18 -6.82
N GLY A 169 -8.80 1.63 -5.72
CA GLY A 169 -8.43 2.05 -4.38
C GLY A 169 -7.26 1.25 -3.83
N GLY A 170 -6.11 1.85 -3.71
CA GLY A 170 -5.15 1.53 -2.67
C GLY A 170 -4.17 0.40 -2.97
N GLY A 171 -3.28 0.66 -3.88
CA GLY A 171 -1.92 0.17 -3.73
C GLY A 171 -1.27 0.87 -2.55
N GLY A 172 -1.06 0.20 -1.47
CA GLY A 172 -0.28 0.65 -0.33
C GLY A 172 0.05 -0.55 0.51
N GLY A 173 1.29 -1.03 0.43
CA GLY A 173 1.77 -2.14 1.21
C GLY A 173 1.51 -1.94 2.70
N GLY A 174 1.00 -2.93 3.33
CA GLY A 174 0.89 -3.01 4.78
C GLY A 174 -0.49 -3.46 5.24
N GLY A 175 -0.62 -4.76 5.48
CA GLY A 175 -1.50 -5.33 6.49
C GLY A 175 -3.00 -5.02 6.39
N GLY A 176 -3.74 -5.83 5.61
CA GLY A 176 -4.99 -6.37 6.11
C GLY A 176 -6.13 -5.42 6.48
N ARG A 177 -6.29 -4.28 5.80
CA ARG A 177 -7.57 -3.58 5.79
C ARG A 177 -8.26 -3.92 4.48
N GLY A 178 -9.44 -4.53 4.59
CA GLY A 178 -10.25 -4.98 3.49
C GLY A 178 -10.32 -3.92 2.40
N GLY A 179 -10.00 -4.31 1.17
CA GLY A 179 -10.02 -3.41 0.05
C GLY A 179 -11.37 -2.70 -0.02
N GLY A 180 -11.32 -1.39 -0.24
CA GLY A 180 -12.50 -0.57 -0.39
C GLY A 180 -13.27 -0.91 -1.67
N GLY A 181 -13.89 -2.08 -1.69
CA GLY A 181 -14.94 -2.40 -2.62
C GLY A 181 -16.22 -1.70 -2.18
N LEU A 182 -17.13 -1.48 -3.12
CA LEU A 182 -18.43 -0.88 -2.82
C LEU A 182 -19.36 -1.81 -2.04
N ALA A 183 -19.14 -3.12 -2.13
CA ALA A 183 -19.91 -4.10 -1.37
C ALA A 183 -19.53 -4.07 0.10
N PRO A 184 -20.48 -4.31 1.01
CA PRO A 184 -20.22 -4.47 2.42
C PRO A 184 -19.49 -5.80 2.74
N PHE A 185 -18.82 -6.40 1.78
CA PHE A 185 -18.04 -7.63 1.89
C PHE A 185 -16.90 -7.62 0.87
N GLY A 186 -15.89 -8.45 1.10
CA GLY A 186 -14.82 -8.69 0.14
C GLY A 186 -14.78 -10.15 -0.28
N ILE A 187 -14.78 -10.43 -1.59
CA ILE A 187 -14.60 -11.79 -2.12
C ILE A 187 -13.44 -11.75 -3.11
N GLY A 188 -12.45 -12.63 -2.91
CA GLY A 188 -11.28 -12.66 -3.77
C GLY A 188 -10.40 -13.90 -3.60
N PRO A 189 -9.42 -14.07 -4.50
CA PRO A 189 -8.48 -15.19 -4.47
C PRO A 189 -7.58 -15.18 -3.25
N GLN A 190 -7.40 -16.34 -2.63
CA GLN A 190 -6.53 -16.57 -1.47
C GLN A 190 -5.96 -17.98 -1.52
N THR A 191 -4.73 -18.18 -1.09
CA THR A 191 -4.19 -19.52 -0.86
C THR A 191 -5.06 -20.24 0.17
N ASP A 192 -5.48 -21.49 -0.12
CA ASP A 192 -6.31 -22.27 0.79
C ASP A 192 -5.54 -22.53 2.11
N PRO A 193 -6.06 -22.08 3.27
CA PRO A 193 -5.38 -22.27 4.56
C PRO A 193 -5.12 -23.74 4.94
N ARG A 194 -5.92 -24.68 4.42
CA ARG A 194 -5.75 -26.14 4.65
C ARG A 194 -5.03 -26.87 3.53
N ASN A 195 -4.87 -26.20 2.38
CA ASN A 195 -4.13 -26.77 1.26
C ASN A 195 -3.32 -25.68 0.54
N SER A 196 -2.11 -25.41 1.00
CA SER A 196 -1.23 -24.37 0.46
C SER A 196 -0.79 -24.59 -1.01
N THR A 197 -1.22 -25.68 -1.64
CA THR A 197 -0.91 -25.98 -3.06
C THR A 197 -1.97 -25.46 -4.03
N VAL A 198 -3.04 -24.81 -3.54
CA VAL A 198 -4.11 -24.29 -4.39
C VAL A 198 -4.59 -22.92 -3.91
N VAL A 199 -4.90 -22.06 -4.87
CA VAL A 199 -5.60 -20.80 -4.63
C VAL A 199 -7.09 -21.04 -4.78
N ILE A 200 -7.88 -20.66 -3.77
CA ILE A 200 -9.34 -20.71 -3.78
C ILE A 200 -9.93 -19.31 -3.61
N VAL A 201 -11.23 -19.19 -3.75
CA VAL A 201 -11.94 -17.96 -3.40
C VAL A 201 -12.21 -17.90 -1.90
N SER A 202 -12.02 -16.73 -1.30
CA SER A 202 -12.36 -16.45 0.09
C SER A 202 -13.33 -15.28 0.19
N ALA A 203 -14.40 -15.46 0.94
CA ALA A 203 -15.39 -14.42 1.23
C ALA A 203 -15.21 -13.91 2.67
N ASN A 204 -15.06 -12.59 2.80
CA ASN A 204 -14.75 -11.88 4.04
C ASN A 204 -15.78 -10.80 4.31
N GLN A 205 -16.00 -10.48 5.60
CA GLN A 205 -16.70 -9.25 5.98
C GLN A 205 -15.97 -7.99 5.50
N GLY A 206 -16.68 -6.88 5.32
CA GLY A 206 -16.13 -5.61 4.84
C GLY A 206 -17.10 -4.45 4.97
N GLY A 207 -16.86 -3.38 4.22
CA GLY A 207 -17.80 -2.25 4.09
C GLY A 207 -17.77 -1.23 5.22
N LEU A 208 -16.77 -1.26 6.09
CA LEU A 208 -16.61 -0.28 7.16
C LEU A 208 -15.43 0.65 6.86
N ILE A 209 -15.60 1.94 7.02
CA ILE A 209 -14.54 2.95 6.91
C ILE A 209 -13.83 3.14 8.27
N LEU A 210 -14.58 3.22 9.36
CA LEU A 210 -14.03 3.23 10.71
C LEU A 210 -13.77 1.80 11.21
N ASN A 211 -13.05 1.67 12.31
CA ASN A 211 -12.97 0.39 12.99
C ASN A 211 -14.33 0.05 13.61
N ARG A 212 -14.64 -1.25 13.74
CA ARG A 212 -15.88 -1.72 14.35
C ARG A 212 -16.17 -1.08 15.73
N GLU A 213 -15.12 -0.94 16.53
CA GLU A 213 -15.18 -0.38 17.87
C GLU A 213 -15.50 1.12 17.88
N ASP A 214 -15.16 1.86 16.82
CA ASP A 214 -15.50 3.27 16.69
C ASP A 214 -17.03 3.45 16.40
N TYR A 215 -17.67 2.48 15.71
CA TYR A 215 -19.13 2.50 15.50
C TYR A 215 -19.91 2.11 16.76
N LEU A 216 -19.43 1.15 17.54
CA LEU A 216 -20.17 0.50 18.62
C LEU A 216 -19.80 1.00 20.01
N GLY A 217 -18.66 1.65 20.16
CA GLY A 217 -18.17 2.15 21.45
C GLY A 217 -18.98 3.32 21.99
N GLU A 218 -19.15 3.37 23.32
CA GLU A 218 -19.87 4.42 24.05
C GLU A 218 -18.92 5.47 24.67
N GLY A 219 -17.61 5.22 24.67
CA GLY A 219 -16.63 6.16 25.22
C GLY A 219 -16.48 7.42 24.36
N GLU A 220 -16.06 8.52 24.99
CA GLU A 220 -15.92 9.86 24.39
C GLU A 220 -15.14 9.83 23.05
N ARG A 221 -14.07 9.03 22.97
CA ARG A 221 -13.29 8.87 21.74
C ARG A 221 -14.12 8.33 20.58
N ALA A 222 -14.95 7.30 20.82
CA ALA A 222 -15.77 6.70 19.79
C ALA A 222 -16.90 7.66 19.36
N VAL A 223 -17.52 8.32 20.33
CA VAL A 223 -18.56 9.34 20.08
C VAL A 223 -18.00 10.47 19.22
N LYS A 224 -16.84 11.03 19.62
CA LYS A 224 -16.18 12.07 18.84
C LYS A 224 -15.79 11.56 17.43
N ARG A 225 -15.28 10.36 17.30
CA ARG A 225 -14.89 9.77 16.00
C ARG A 225 -16.08 9.67 15.05
N ARG A 226 -17.26 9.27 15.55
CA ARG A 226 -18.49 9.23 14.74
C ARG A 226 -18.96 10.62 14.33
N ALA A 227 -18.87 11.62 15.22
CA ALA A 227 -19.21 12.99 14.90
C ALA A 227 -18.28 13.57 13.81
N ASP A 228 -16.97 13.41 13.98
CA ASP A 228 -15.97 13.81 12.98
C ASP A 228 -16.19 13.10 11.63
N TYR A 229 -16.63 11.84 11.66
CA TYR A 229 -16.93 11.06 10.47
C TYR A 229 -18.16 11.57 9.73
N VAL A 230 -19.26 11.84 10.44
CA VAL A 230 -20.48 12.45 9.83
C VAL A 230 -20.14 13.78 9.17
N GLU A 231 -19.35 14.61 9.84
CA GLU A 231 -18.92 15.89 9.27
C GLU A 231 -18.08 15.73 8.01
N HIS A 232 -17.16 14.73 8.01
CA HIS A 232 -16.36 14.40 6.83
C HIS A 232 -17.22 13.92 5.66
N VAL A 233 -18.14 12.99 5.90
CA VAL A 233 -19.06 12.46 4.87
C VAL A 233 -19.95 13.57 4.32
N THR A 234 -20.51 14.44 5.19
CA THR A 234 -21.35 15.57 4.77
C THR A 234 -20.59 16.49 3.80
N ARG A 235 -19.38 16.94 4.18
CA ARG A 235 -18.58 17.81 3.30
C ARG A 235 -18.20 17.14 1.98
N SER A 236 -18.01 15.83 2.01
CA SER A 236 -17.68 15.06 0.81
C SER A 236 -18.86 15.00 -0.15
N LEU A 237 -20.06 14.65 0.33
CA LEU A 237 -21.27 14.58 -0.49
C LEU A 237 -21.64 15.96 -1.09
N GLU A 238 -21.38 17.05 -0.39
CA GLU A 238 -21.50 18.42 -0.95
C GLU A 238 -20.61 18.63 -2.18
N LEU A 239 -19.39 18.01 -2.22
CA LEU A 239 -18.47 18.14 -3.35
C LEU A 239 -18.98 17.46 -4.63
N ILE A 240 -19.87 16.48 -4.52
CA ILE A 240 -20.52 15.85 -5.68
C ILE A 240 -21.87 16.48 -6.02
N GLY A 241 -22.26 17.54 -5.31
CA GLY A 241 -23.39 18.41 -5.65
C GLY A 241 -24.65 18.23 -4.81
N GLU A 242 -24.59 17.51 -3.70
CA GLU A 242 -25.73 17.46 -2.76
C GLU A 242 -25.85 18.79 -2.01
N SER A 243 -27.09 19.19 -1.68
CA SER A 243 -27.31 20.33 -0.78
C SER A 243 -26.85 19.99 0.64
N SER A 244 -26.47 20.99 1.45
CA SER A 244 -26.00 20.76 2.82
C SER A 244 -27.00 19.97 3.69
N ASN A 245 -28.30 20.16 3.48
CA ASN A 245 -29.33 19.44 4.22
C ASN A 245 -29.42 17.95 3.77
N GLU A 246 -29.35 17.70 2.47
CA GLU A 246 -29.34 16.33 1.91
C GLU A 246 -28.06 15.60 2.33
N ALA A 247 -26.91 16.21 2.16
CA ALA A 247 -25.61 15.65 2.54
C ALA A 247 -25.55 15.27 4.04
N ALA A 248 -26.08 16.13 4.91
CA ALA A 248 -26.14 15.86 6.35
C ALA A 248 -27.10 14.71 6.68
N ALA A 249 -28.25 14.62 6.02
CA ALA A 249 -29.20 13.51 6.17
C ALA A 249 -28.61 12.20 5.69
N ASP A 250 -27.98 12.20 4.51
CA ASP A 250 -27.32 11.04 3.93
C ASP A 250 -26.11 10.57 4.75
N ALA A 251 -25.30 11.49 5.30
CA ALA A 251 -24.19 11.16 6.18
C ALA A 251 -24.65 10.41 7.45
N ASN A 252 -25.78 10.82 8.05
CA ASN A 252 -26.38 10.11 9.19
C ASN A 252 -26.96 8.75 8.77
N THR A 253 -27.57 8.66 7.59
CA THR A 253 -28.06 7.41 7.02
C THR A 253 -26.91 6.41 6.80
N ILE A 254 -25.80 6.87 6.25
CA ILE A 254 -24.57 6.09 6.05
C ILE A 254 -24.03 5.61 7.39
N LEU A 255 -23.86 6.49 8.38
CA LEU A 255 -23.39 6.10 9.71
C LEU A 255 -24.28 5.01 10.34
N ASN A 256 -25.60 5.14 10.22
CA ASN A 256 -26.55 4.18 10.76
C ASN A 256 -26.47 2.81 10.06
N LEU A 257 -26.32 2.81 8.73
CA LEU A 257 -26.15 1.58 7.95
C LEU A 257 -24.81 0.90 8.27
N GLU A 258 -23.70 1.64 8.29
CA GLU A 258 -22.40 1.10 8.66
C GLU A 258 -22.35 0.64 10.12
N THR A 259 -23.06 1.29 11.04
CA THR A 259 -23.25 0.82 12.42
C THR A 259 -23.99 -0.52 12.45
N SER A 260 -24.98 -0.71 11.59
CA SER A 260 -25.71 -1.99 11.47
C SER A 260 -24.79 -3.08 10.91
N ILE A 261 -23.95 -2.76 9.91
CA ILE A 261 -22.93 -3.66 9.39
C ILE A 261 -21.88 -3.98 10.49
N ALA A 262 -21.46 -3.00 11.30
CA ALA A 262 -20.54 -3.22 12.40
C ALA A 262 -21.10 -4.16 13.48
N ARG A 263 -22.41 -4.10 13.78
CA ARG A 263 -23.06 -4.99 14.74
C ARG A 263 -23.03 -6.46 14.32
N ILE A 264 -23.21 -6.74 13.04
CA ILE A 264 -23.16 -8.11 12.51
C ILE A 264 -21.74 -8.59 12.22
N SER A 265 -20.74 -7.68 12.22
CA SER A 265 -19.34 -8.01 11.97
C SER A 265 -18.68 -8.70 13.16
N ILE A 266 -17.81 -9.67 12.87
CA ILE A 266 -16.98 -10.35 13.86
C ILE A 266 -15.83 -9.41 14.26
N PRO A 267 -15.42 -9.36 15.55
CA PRO A 267 -14.24 -8.61 15.99
C PRO A 267 -12.97 -8.97 15.22
N GLN A 268 -12.12 -7.99 14.99
CA GLN A 268 -10.87 -8.19 14.22
C GLN A 268 -9.94 -9.24 14.84
N ALA A 269 -9.95 -9.38 16.17
CA ALA A 269 -9.16 -10.40 16.87
C ALA A 269 -9.60 -11.82 16.49
N ASP A 270 -10.92 -12.05 16.45
CA ASP A 270 -11.50 -13.37 16.14
C ASP A 270 -11.29 -13.74 14.67
N MET A 271 -11.21 -12.74 13.77
CA MET A 271 -10.91 -12.97 12.35
C MET A 271 -9.48 -13.47 12.09
N ARG A 272 -8.58 -13.43 13.08
CA ARG A 272 -7.20 -13.91 12.96
C ARG A 272 -7.07 -15.43 13.11
N ASP A 273 -8.06 -16.12 13.67
CA ASP A 273 -8.02 -17.58 13.81
C ASP A 273 -8.29 -18.27 12.46
N PRO A 274 -7.28 -18.89 11.82
CA PRO A 274 -7.44 -19.52 10.51
C PRO A 274 -8.24 -20.82 10.57
N VAL A 275 -8.39 -21.44 11.75
CA VAL A 275 -9.15 -22.67 11.95
C VAL A 275 -10.63 -22.36 12.16
N ALA A 276 -10.92 -21.43 13.07
CA ALA A 276 -12.29 -20.99 13.35
C ALA A 276 -12.96 -20.31 12.14
N ASN A 277 -12.16 -19.69 11.25
CA ASN A 277 -12.65 -18.98 10.07
C ASN A 277 -12.49 -19.78 8.76
N TYR A 278 -12.43 -21.11 8.84
CA TYR A 278 -12.36 -21.96 7.66
C TYR A 278 -13.67 -22.72 7.44
N HIS A 279 -14.48 -22.24 6.49
CA HIS A 279 -15.77 -22.83 6.12
C HIS A 279 -15.84 -22.96 4.59
N LYS A 280 -15.03 -23.87 4.05
CA LYS A 280 -14.99 -24.16 2.61
C LYS A 280 -16.26 -24.90 2.19
N MET A 281 -16.98 -24.37 1.24
CA MET A 281 -18.22 -24.91 0.71
C MET A 281 -18.34 -24.66 -0.80
N PRO A 282 -19.24 -25.37 -1.51
CA PRO A 282 -19.57 -25.04 -2.89
C PRO A 282 -20.32 -23.70 -2.96
N LEU A 283 -20.20 -23.00 -4.09
CA LEU A 283 -20.85 -21.71 -4.32
C LEU A 283 -22.37 -21.81 -4.15
N SER A 284 -22.99 -22.94 -4.57
CA SER A 284 -24.42 -23.18 -4.38
C SER A 284 -24.89 -23.11 -2.93
N ASP A 285 -24.07 -23.55 -1.97
CA ASP A 285 -24.42 -23.50 -0.56
C ASP A 285 -24.21 -22.09 0.00
N PHE A 286 -23.21 -21.38 -0.46
CA PHE A 286 -23.03 -19.96 -0.13
C PHE A 286 -24.19 -19.12 -0.68
N ALA A 287 -24.65 -19.36 -1.91
CA ALA A 287 -25.79 -18.68 -2.51
C ALA A 287 -27.10 -18.92 -1.74
N LYS A 288 -27.30 -20.14 -1.18
CA LYS A 288 -28.48 -20.42 -0.31
C LYS A 288 -28.45 -19.61 0.99
N MET A 289 -27.26 -19.26 1.49
CA MET A 289 -27.12 -18.42 2.69
C MET A 289 -27.38 -16.94 2.41
N THR A 290 -27.28 -16.53 1.14
CA THR A 290 -27.35 -15.14 0.70
C THR A 290 -28.29 -15.00 -0.51
N PRO A 291 -29.60 -15.32 -0.38
CA PRO A 291 -30.51 -15.35 -1.51
C PRO A 291 -30.74 -14.00 -2.20
N HIS A 292 -30.49 -12.88 -1.50
CA HIS A 292 -30.57 -11.53 -2.08
C HIS A 292 -29.24 -11.06 -2.69
N ILE A 293 -28.15 -11.84 -2.56
CA ILE A 293 -26.84 -11.50 -3.14
C ILE A 293 -26.55 -12.47 -4.29
N ASP A 294 -26.54 -12.01 -5.54
CA ASP A 294 -26.09 -12.82 -6.68
C ASP A 294 -24.56 -12.99 -6.64
N VAL A 295 -24.10 -13.90 -5.77
CA VAL A 295 -22.67 -14.18 -5.57
C VAL A 295 -22.00 -14.65 -6.86
N LYS A 296 -22.71 -15.40 -7.71
CA LYS A 296 -22.19 -15.90 -8.99
C LYS A 296 -21.89 -14.73 -9.94
N ARG A 297 -22.84 -13.82 -10.09
CA ARG A 297 -22.67 -12.59 -10.87
C ARG A 297 -21.56 -11.71 -10.30
N TYR A 298 -21.50 -11.55 -8.97
CA TYR A 298 -20.44 -10.81 -8.30
C TYR A 298 -19.06 -11.37 -8.69
N LEU A 299 -18.83 -12.69 -8.58
CA LEU A 299 -17.57 -13.33 -8.94
C LEU A 299 -17.22 -13.10 -10.42
N GLN A 300 -18.18 -13.23 -11.32
CA GLN A 300 -17.99 -12.98 -12.76
C GLN A 300 -17.58 -11.52 -13.02
N GLN A 301 -18.24 -10.58 -12.38
CA GLN A 301 -17.91 -9.16 -12.48
C GLN A 301 -16.50 -8.84 -11.93
N GLN A 302 -16.04 -9.57 -10.91
CA GLN A 302 -14.67 -9.46 -10.39
C GLN A 302 -13.61 -10.09 -11.31
N GLY A 303 -14.02 -10.84 -12.32
CA GLY A 303 -13.12 -11.47 -13.30
C GLY A 303 -12.90 -12.97 -13.08
N ALA A 304 -13.68 -13.62 -12.20
CA ALA A 304 -13.65 -15.06 -12.07
C ALA A 304 -14.13 -15.75 -13.35
N LYS A 305 -13.38 -16.77 -13.79
CA LYS A 305 -13.71 -17.59 -14.97
C LYS A 305 -14.29 -18.93 -14.52
N ASN A 306 -15.10 -19.55 -15.38
CA ASN A 306 -15.65 -20.90 -15.18
C ASN A 306 -16.39 -21.07 -13.84
N VAL A 307 -17.15 -20.04 -13.41
CA VAL A 307 -17.90 -20.05 -12.17
C VAL A 307 -19.11 -21.00 -12.29
N THR A 308 -19.04 -22.13 -11.60
CA THR A 308 -20.09 -23.15 -11.50
C THR A 308 -20.67 -23.21 -10.08
N ASP A 309 -21.77 -23.91 -9.90
CA ASP A 309 -22.37 -24.09 -8.58
C ASP A 309 -21.48 -24.87 -7.60
N ALA A 310 -20.58 -25.71 -8.11
CA ALA A 310 -19.59 -26.43 -7.33
C ALA A 310 -18.30 -25.63 -7.05
N TYR A 311 -18.21 -24.35 -7.50
CA TYR A 311 -17.03 -23.51 -7.33
C TYR A 311 -16.68 -23.34 -5.84
N PRO A 312 -15.43 -23.67 -5.42
CA PRO A 312 -15.09 -23.70 -4.00
C PRO A 312 -14.89 -22.30 -3.45
N VAL A 313 -15.60 -21.97 -2.37
CA VAL A 313 -15.50 -20.72 -1.65
C VAL A 313 -15.24 -21.00 -0.16
N ASN A 314 -14.22 -20.38 0.44
CA ASN A 314 -14.07 -20.32 1.88
C ASN A 314 -14.82 -19.10 2.44
N VAL A 315 -15.99 -19.32 3.03
CA VAL A 315 -16.79 -18.27 3.67
C VAL A 315 -16.30 -18.08 5.10
N ARG A 316 -15.43 -17.10 5.33
CA ARG A 316 -14.75 -16.93 6.63
C ARG A 316 -15.67 -16.56 7.78
N ALA A 317 -16.79 -15.92 7.50
CA ALA A 317 -17.75 -15.48 8.50
C ALA A 317 -19.20 -15.83 8.05
N PRO A 318 -19.63 -17.11 8.09
CA PRO A 318 -20.95 -17.51 7.59
C PRO A 318 -22.11 -16.72 8.24
N LYS A 319 -22.09 -16.54 9.56
CA LYS A 319 -23.11 -15.78 10.29
C LYS A 319 -23.21 -14.32 9.84
N TYR A 320 -22.06 -13.70 9.51
CA TYR A 320 -22.04 -12.35 8.95
C TYR A 320 -22.81 -12.30 7.63
N PHE A 321 -22.56 -13.22 6.72
CA PHE A 321 -23.19 -13.22 5.39
C PHE A 321 -24.69 -13.46 5.46
N THR A 322 -25.15 -14.37 6.33
CA THR A 322 -26.61 -14.57 6.55
C THR A 322 -27.27 -13.33 7.15
N ALA A 323 -26.62 -12.68 8.13
CA ALA A 323 -27.15 -11.46 8.73
C ALA A 323 -27.09 -10.27 7.75
N LEU A 324 -26.03 -10.19 6.93
CA LEU A 324 -25.91 -9.17 5.88
C LEU A 324 -27.01 -9.30 4.82
N ASP A 325 -27.31 -10.51 4.39
CA ASP A 325 -28.39 -10.76 3.43
C ASP A 325 -29.74 -10.26 3.96
N SER A 326 -30.05 -10.55 5.24
CA SER A 326 -31.20 -10.01 5.92
C SER A 326 -31.21 -8.48 6.04
N LEU A 327 -30.03 -7.89 6.32
CA LEU A 327 -29.86 -6.43 6.38
C LEU A 327 -30.09 -5.80 5.00
N ILE A 328 -29.59 -6.41 3.93
CA ILE A 328 -29.79 -5.95 2.56
C ILE A 328 -31.29 -5.91 2.23
N ALA A 329 -32.01 -6.99 2.53
CA ALA A 329 -33.44 -7.08 2.27
C ALA A 329 -34.27 -6.07 3.08
N ALA A 330 -33.85 -5.77 4.32
CA ALA A 330 -34.57 -4.87 5.22
C ALA A 330 -34.27 -3.38 5.02
N THR A 331 -33.19 -3.05 4.33
CA THR A 331 -32.71 -1.66 4.19
C THR A 331 -33.29 -1.00 2.94
N PRO A 332 -33.90 0.20 3.06
CA PRO A 332 -34.43 0.95 1.92
C PRO A 332 -33.36 1.21 0.85
N VAL A 333 -33.75 1.19 -0.42
CA VAL A 333 -32.85 1.41 -1.56
C VAL A 333 -32.10 2.73 -1.48
N ASP A 334 -32.74 3.79 -0.98
CA ASP A 334 -32.11 5.11 -0.88
C ASP A 334 -30.98 5.13 0.13
N ALA A 335 -31.05 4.36 1.22
CA ALA A 335 -29.94 4.22 2.16
C ALA A 335 -28.74 3.52 1.50
N TRP A 336 -28.96 2.50 0.67
CA TRP A 336 -27.90 1.88 -0.12
C TRP A 336 -27.33 2.81 -1.19
N LYS A 337 -28.17 3.66 -1.81
CA LYS A 337 -27.68 4.69 -2.75
C LYS A 337 -26.75 5.68 -2.07
N ALA A 338 -27.13 6.19 -0.89
CA ALA A 338 -26.28 7.09 -0.11
C ALA A 338 -24.95 6.42 0.25
N TYR A 339 -24.98 5.20 0.76
CA TYR A 339 -23.80 4.39 1.08
C TYR A 339 -22.87 4.23 -0.14
N LEU A 340 -23.42 3.84 -1.30
CA LEU A 340 -22.61 3.63 -2.51
C LEU A 340 -22.02 4.92 -3.07
N ARG A 341 -22.77 6.03 -3.09
CA ARG A 341 -22.26 7.34 -3.52
C ARG A 341 -21.04 7.73 -2.68
N TRP A 342 -21.16 7.59 -1.37
CA TRP A 342 -20.05 7.85 -0.44
C TRP A 342 -18.83 6.95 -0.71
N HIS A 343 -19.03 5.65 -0.83
CA HIS A 343 -17.94 4.72 -1.05
C HIS A 343 -17.24 4.92 -2.41
N ILE A 344 -17.98 5.26 -3.47
CA ILE A 344 -17.42 5.63 -4.78
C ILE A 344 -16.53 6.85 -4.65
N GLU A 345 -17.05 7.91 -4.03
CA GLU A 345 -16.33 9.16 -3.85
C GLU A 345 -15.08 8.97 -2.99
N ASN A 346 -15.23 8.38 -1.79
CA ASN A 346 -14.14 8.14 -0.86
C ASN A 346 -13.00 7.34 -1.51
N GLY A 347 -13.32 6.32 -2.30
CA GLY A 347 -12.35 5.52 -3.04
C GLY A 347 -11.58 6.32 -4.11
N ALA A 348 -12.15 7.40 -4.62
CA ALA A 348 -11.60 8.19 -5.72
C ALA A 348 -10.93 9.50 -5.28
N MET A 349 -11.17 10.01 -4.07
CA MET A 349 -10.76 11.36 -3.62
C MET A 349 -9.33 11.76 -3.96
N ALA A 350 -8.37 10.83 -3.83
CA ALA A 350 -6.96 11.08 -4.13
C ALA A 350 -6.67 11.38 -5.60
N THR A 351 -7.60 10.99 -6.50
CA THR A 351 -7.48 11.10 -7.96
C THR A 351 -8.34 12.22 -8.56
N LEU A 352 -9.18 12.85 -7.72
CA LEU A 352 -10.08 13.93 -8.11
C LEU A 352 -9.46 15.32 -7.90
N SER A 353 -10.25 16.38 -8.14
CA SER A 353 -9.81 17.78 -8.03
C SER A 353 -9.40 18.17 -6.59
N GLY A 354 -8.82 19.36 -6.44
CA GLY A 354 -8.28 19.88 -5.19
C GLY A 354 -9.23 19.86 -4.00
N PRO A 355 -10.52 20.23 -4.15
CA PRO A 355 -11.48 20.16 -3.06
C PRO A 355 -11.56 18.78 -2.42
N PHE A 356 -11.66 17.70 -3.21
CA PHE A 356 -11.71 16.32 -2.72
C PHE A 356 -10.43 15.93 -2.00
N ARG A 357 -9.27 16.27 -2.57
CA ARG A 357 -7.97 15.97 -1.95
C ARG A 357 -7.77 16.74 -0.64
N ARG A 358 -8.27 17.98 -0.54
CA ARG A 358 -8.23 18.76 0.72
C ARG A 358 -9.12 18.13 1.77
N GLU A 359 -10.31 17.65 1.39
CA GLU A 359 -11.20 16.99 2.34
C GLU A 359 -10.64 15.66 2.81
N ALA A 360 -10.07 14.85 1.91
CA ALA A 360 -9.34 13.62 2.27
C ALA A 360 -8.18 13.91 3.24
N PHE A 361 -7.44 15.01 3.03
CA PHE A 361 -6.37 15.41 3.95
C PHE A 361 -6.93 15.87 5.32
N ARG A 362 -8.02 16.63 5.35
CA ARG A 362 -8.70 17.02 6.60
C ARG A 362 -9.11 15.78 7.42
N TRP A 363 -9.64 14.77 6.76
CA TRP A 363 -9.93 13.48 7.40
C TRP A 363 -8.66 12.78 7.90
N GLN A 364 -7.57 12.82 7.13
CA GLN A 364 -6.27 12.30 7.57
C GLN A 364 -5.76 13.03 8.82
N GLN A 365 -5.90 14.35 8.92
CA GLN A 365 -5.55 15.12 10.12
C GLN A 365 -6.30 14.60 11.36
N VAL A 366 -7.61 14.37 11.24
CA VAL A 366 -8.46 13.84 12.31
C VAL A 366 -8.04 12.42 12.72
N THR A 367 -7.67 11.57 11.75
CA THR A 367 -7.42 10.14 12.01
C THR A 367 -5.99 9.83 12.42
N SER A 368 -5.00 10.59 11.95
CA SER A 368 -3.58 10.32 12.16
C SER A 368 -2.84 11.42 12.93
N GLY A 369 -3.42 12.61 13.08
CA GLY A 369 -2.78 13.74 13.76
C GLY A 369 -1.75 14.49 12.92
N VAL A 370 -1.60 14.18 11.62
CA VAL A 370 -0.71 14.90 10.69
C VAL A 370 -1.16 16.34 10.53
N GLN A 371 -0.25 17.31 10.57
CA GLN A 371 -0.58 18.74 10.51
C GLN A 371 -0.48 19.33 9.10
N VAL A 372 0.46 18.84 8.30
CA VAL A 372 0.76 19.34 6.95
C VAL A 372 0.67 18.21 5.93
N GLN A 373 0.04 18.47 4.79
CA GLN A 373 -0.02 17.50 3.70
C GLN A 373 1.37 17.32 3.07
N GLN A 374 1.74 16.08 2.82
CA GLN A 374 2.96 15.79 2.08
C GLN A 374 2.96 16.46 0.69
N ALA A 375 4.15 16.86 0.23
CA ALA A 375 4.33 17.42 -1.10
C ALA A 375 3.76 16.49 -2.18
N ARG A 376 3.11 17.06 -3.20
CA ARG A 376 2.47 16.29 -4.28
C ARG A 376 3.44 15.32 -4.95
N ALA A 377 4.68 15.74 -5.18
CA ALA A 377 5.72 14.89 -5.77
C ALA A 377 5.97 13.63 -4.94
N LYS A 378 6.00 13.72 -3.60
CA LYS A 378 6.10 12.56 -2.70
C LYS A 378 4.88 11.63 -2.82
N GLN A 379 3.67 12.20 -2.81
CA GLN A 379 2.44 11.43 -2.95
C GLN A 379 2.39 10.68 -4.29
N CYS A 380 2.73 11.36 -5.39
CA CYS A 380 2.74 10.76 -6.73
C CYS A 380 3.84 9.70 -6.88
N ALA A 381 5.01 9.90 -6.28
CA ALA A 381 6.08 8.90 -6.27
C ALA A 381 5.64 7.63 -5.50
N ALA A 382 5.00 7.79 -4.35
CA ALA A 382 4.45 6.67 -3.59
C ALA A 382 3.35 5.92 -4.38
N ALA A 383 2.44 6.65 -5.03
CA ALA A 383 1.39 6.07 -5.87
C ALA A 383 1.96 5.32 -7.08
N THR A 384 2.99 5.87 -7.73
CA THR A 384 3.68 5.21 -8.86
C THR A 384 4.40 3.93 -8.42
N ASN A 385 5.09 3.98 -7.27
CA ASN A 385 5.70 2.79 -6.68
C ASN A 385 4.65 1.75 -6.26
N GLY A 386 3.48 2.16 -5.82
CA GLY A 386 2.34 1.28 -5.55
C GLY A 386 1.80 0.58 -6.80
N ALA A 387 1.73 1.30 -7.92
CA ALA A 387 1.21 0.82 -9.20
C ALA A 387 2.21 -0.06 -9.98
N LEU A 388 3.47 0.36 -10.04
CA LEU A 388 4.54 -0.19 -10.88
C LEU A 388 5.77 -0.62 -10.06
N GLY A 389 5.54 -1.06 -8.82
CA GLY A 389 6.56 -1.18 -7.79
C GLY A 389 7.74 -2.10 -8.10
N GLU A 390 7.56 -3.18 -8.83
CA GLU A 390 8.71 -4.01 -9.23
C GLU A 390 9.49 -3.38 -10.40
N ALA A 391 8.84 -2.62 -11.28
CA ALA A 391 9.54 -1.87 -12.33
C ALA A 391 10.38 -0.74 -11.71
N VAL A 392 9.80 0.08 -10.84
CA VAL A 392 10.54 1.08 -10.03
C VAL A 392 11.63 0.42 -9.19
N GLY A 393 11.33 -0.75 -8.62
CA GLY A 393 12.25 -1.52 -7.79
C GLY A 393 13.48 -2.02 -8.53
N GLN A 394 13.42 -2.29 -9.83
CA GLN A 394 14.57 -2.67 -10.64
C GLN A 394 15.62 -1.54 -10.66
N ASP A 395 15.19 -0.31 -10.93
CA ASP A 395 16.09 0.84 -10.97
C ASP A 395 16.56 1.24 -9.57
N TRP A 396 15.69 1.11 -8.57
CA TRP A 396 16.08 1.34 -7.19
C TRP A 396 17.21 0.39 -6.75
N VAL A 397 17.12 -0.91 -7.08
CA VAL A 397 18.16 -1.91 -6.79
C VAL A 397 19.45 -1.58 -7.52
N LYS A 398 19.40 -1.27 -8.81
CA LYS A 398 20.59 -0.91 -9.59
C LYS A 398 21.37 0.27 -8.99
N ARG A 399 20.66 1.26 -8.42
CA ARG A 399 21.26 2.48 -7.88
C ARG A 399 21.74 2.32 -6.43
N ASN A 400 21.14 1.41 -5.62
CA ASN A 400 21.26 1.48 -4.16
C ASN A 400 21.57 0.17 -3.45
N PHE A 401 21.59 -0.97 -4.15
CA PHE A 401 21.77 -2.24 -3.47
C PHE A 401 22.66 -3.20 -4.25
N SER A 402 23.85 -3.52 -3.71
CA SER A 402 24.82 -4.34 -4.42
C SER A 402 24.51 -5.84 -4.32
N PRO A 403 24.97 -6.66 -5.31
CA PRO A 403 24.88 -8.12 -5.22
C PRO A 403 25.58 -8.70 -3.99
N GLU A 404 26.68 -8.09 -3.52
CA GLU A 404 27.42 -8.50 -2.33
C GLU A 404 26.57 -8.29 -1.07
N ALA A 405 25.81 -7.19 -0.96
CA ALA A 405 24.89 -6.95 0.13
C ALA A 405 23.77 -8.01 0.14
N LYS A 406 23.23 -8.39 -1.05
CA LYS A 406 22.27 -9.52 -1.16
C LYS A 406 22.88 -10.81 -0.65
N ALA A 407 24.11 -11.12 -1.05
CA ALA A 407 24.81 -12.36 -0.65
C ALA A 407 25.04 -12.39 0.88
N ARG A 408 25.49 -11.27 1.47
CA ARG A 408 25.69 -11.15 2.93
C ARG A 408 24.39 -11.34 3.71
N ALA A 409 23.31 -10.66 3.28
CA ALA A 409 21.99 -10.79 3.90
C ALA A 409 21.44 -12.22 3.77
N ALA A 410 21.59 -12.86 2.62
CA ALA A 410 21.23 -14.27 2.42
C ALA A 410 22.00 -15.19 3.36
N LYS A 411 23.32 -14.98 3.50
CA LYS A 411 24.16 -15.74 4.44
C LYS A 411 23.72 -15.58 5.89
N MET A 412 23.34 -14.36 6.31
CA MET A 412 22.79 -14.12 7.63
C MET A 412 21.50 -14.94 7.86
N VAL A 413 20.57 -14.94 6.89
CA VAL A 413 19.32 -15.71 6.98
C VAL A 413 19.64 -17.22 7.03
N ASP A 414 20.61 -17.72 6.26
CA ASP A 414 21.06 -19.11 6.30
C ASP A 414 21.61 -19.49 7.68
N ASN A 415 22.39 -18.63 8.30
CA ASN A 415 22.90 -18.85 9.67
C ASN A 415 21.76 -18.90 10.69
N LEU A 416 20.75 -18.04 10.57
CA LEU A 416 19.56 -18.05 11.44
C LEU A 416 18.77 -19.36 11.27
N VAL A 417 18.61 -19.86 10.05
CA VAL A 417 17.93 -21.14 9.76
C VAL A 417 18.72 -22.32 10.35
N SER A 418 20.06 -22.29 10.26
CA SER A 418 20.91 -23.31 10.88
C SER A 418 20.79 -23.31 12.39
N ALA A 419 20.91 -22.14 13.02
CA ALA A 419 20.75 -22.00 14.48
C ALA A 419 19.37 -22.45 14.96
N LEU A 420 18.29 -22.15 14.18
CA LEU A 420 16.94 -22.61 14.51
C LEU A 420 16.83 -24.15 14.44
N ARG A 421 17.49 -24.80 13.46
CA ARG A 421 17.55 -26.26 13.36
C ARG A 421 18.22 -26.89 14.60
N ASP A 422 19.37 -26.33 15.00
CA ASP A 422 20.11 -26.80 16.17
C ASP A 422 19.27 -26.65 17.43
N ARG A 423 18.59 -25.49 17.56
CA ARG A 423 17.69 -25.23 18.68
C ARG A 423 16.51 -26.20 18.73
N ILE A 424 15.82 -26.48 17.60
CA ILE A 424 14.73 -27.47 17.52
C ILE A 424 15.21 -28.84 18.00
N ASN A 425 16.38 -29.28 17.54
CA ASN A 425 16.94 -30.58 17.93
C ASN A 425 17.26 -30.67 19.43
N GLY A 426 17.66 -29.54 20.05
CA GLY A 426 18.00 -29.46 21.48
C GLY A 426 16.82 -29.23 22.44
N LEU A 427 15.56 -29.07 21.95
CA LEU A 427 14.41 -28.80 22.83
C LEU A 427 13.98 -30.05 23.61
N ASP A 428 13.96 -29.98 24.94
CA ASP A 428 13.59 -31.11 25.81
C ASP A 428 12.10 -31.39 25.84
N TRP A 429 11.28 -30.33 25.74
CA TRP A 429 9.81 -30.39 25.78
C TRP A 429 9.18 -30.93 24.49
N MET A 430 9.92 -30.98 23.38
CA MET A 430 9.41 -31.40 22.07
C MET A 430 9.71 -32.89 21.84
N SER A 431 8.68 -33.70 21.51
CA SER A 431 8.85 -35.09 21.17
C SER A 431 9.72 -35.28 19.91
N GLN A 432 10.39 -36.43 19.77
CA GLN A 432 11.20 -36.71 18.58
C GLN A 432 10.37 -36.67 17.28
N ALA A 433 9.14 -37.19 17.31
CA ALA A 433 8.23 -37.12 16.17
C ALA A 433 7.91 -35.67 15.77
N THR A 434 7.67 -34.78 16.74
CA THR A 434 7.42 -33.36 16.51
C THR A 434 8.67 -32.64 15.98
N LYS A 435 9.87 -32.98 16.49
CA LYS A 435 11.15 -32.45 15.97
C LYS A 435 11.34 -32.77 14.48
N VAL A 436 11.05 -34.01 14.07
CA VAL A 436 11.11 -34.43 12.65
C VAL A 436 10.19 -33.57 11.79
N GLN A 437 8.94 -33.33 12.22
CA GLN A 437 7.99 -32.47 11.51
C GLN A 437 8.45 -31.00 11.46
N ALA A 438 8.96 -30.50 12.57
CA ALA A 438 9.46 -29.11 12.65
C ALA A 438 10.67 -28.87 11.72
N VAL A 439 11.63 -29.84 11.69
CA VAL A 439 12.78 -29.78 10.78
C VAL A 439 12.31 -29.94 9.31
N GLY A 440 11.33 -30.82 9.04
CA GLY A 440 10.72 -30.95 7.72
C GLY A 440 10.12 -29.62 7.23
N LYS A 441 9.36 -28.90 8.09
CA LYS A 441 8.83 -27.57 7.81
C LYS A 441 9.96 -26.55 7.57
N LEU A 442 11.02 -26.58 8.37
CA LEU A 442 12.19 -25.69 8.21
C LEU A 442 12.92 -25.94 6.89
N ASN A 443 13.03 -27.18 6.43
CA ASN A 443 13.65 -27.52 5.14
C ASN A 443 12.82 -27.03 3.95
N ALA A 444 11.49 -26.98 4.09
CA ALA A 444 10.56 -26.45 3.09
C ALA A 444 10.42 -24.92 3.13
N PHE A 445 11.12 -24.24 4.05
CA PHE A 445 11.05 -22.81 4.28
C PHE A 445 11.68 -22.01 3.13
N LEU A 446 10.90 -21.17 2.47
CA LEU A 446 11.38 -20.31 1.40
C LEU A 446 11.89 -18.97 1.95
N ARG A 447 13.09 -18.60 1.54
CA ARG A 447 13.78 -17.35 1.93
C ARG A 447 13.83 -16.40 0.74
N LYS A 448 13.16 -15.28 0.86
CA LYS A 448 13.19 -14.20 -0.13
C LYS A 448 13.99 -13.04 0.45
N VAL A 449 15.18 -12.78 -0.11
CA VAL A 449 16.12 -11.77 0.40
C VAL A 449 16.41 -10.73 -0.67
N ALA A 450 16.31 -9.48 -0.31
CA ALA A 450 16.57 -8.27 -1.05
C ALA A 450 15.60 -7.98 -2.19
N TYR A 451 15.59 -8.77 -3.26
CA TYR A 451 14.78 -8.52 -4.46
C TYR A 451 14.54 -9.82 -5.24
N PRO A 452 13.47 -9.87 -6.08
CA PRO A 452 13.13 -11.06 -6.86
C PRO A 452 14.19 -11.38 -7.91
N ASP A 453 14.41 -12.68 -8.14
CA ASP A 453 15.27 -13.15 -9.24
C ASP A 453 14.54 -13.06 -10.58
N LYS A 454 13.19 -13.16 -10.58
CA LYS A 454 12.31 -12.95 -11.71
C LYS A 454 11.38 -11.77 -11.45
N TRP A 455 11.56 -10.71 -12.22
CA TRP A 455 10.76 -9.50 -12.13
C TRP A 455 9.38 -9.67 -12.77
N ARG A 456 8.41 -8.91 -12.26
CA ARG A 456 7.05 -8.88 -12.79
C ARG A 456 7.05 -8.29 -14.20
N ASP A 457 6.34 -8.95 -15.10
CA ASP A 457 6.09 -8.47 -16.45
C ASP A 457 4.91 -7.51 -16.46
N TYR A 458 5.16 -6.26 -16.86
CA TYR A 458 4.16 -5.21 -17.04
C TYR A 458 3.78 -4.99 -18.52
N SER A 459 4.19 -5.85 -19.45
CA SER A 459 3.96 -5.65 -20.90
C SER A 459 2.49 -5.44 -21.25
N THR A 460 1.58 -6.16 -20.58
CA THR A 460 0.13 -6.07 -20.80
C THR A 460 -0.56 -4.93 -20.05
N LEU A 461 0.14 -4.20 -19.17
CA LEU A 461 -0.44 -3.07 -18.46
C LEU A 461 -0.47 -1.81 -19.34
N ALA A 462 -1.67 -1.34 -19.68
CA ALA A 462 -1.89 -0.24 -20.62
C ALA A 462 -2.01 1.13 -19.93
N ILE A 463 -0.89 1.69 -19.47
CA ILE A 463 -0.84 3.08 -19.01
C ILE A 463 -0.97 4.04 -20.20
N LYS A 464 -1.64 5.19 -20.00
CA LYS A 464 -1.85 6.21 -21.05
C LYS A 464 -1.60 7.62 -20.52
N PRO A 465 -1.14 8.57 -21.35
CA PRO A 465 -1.12 9.98 -20.97
C PRO A 465 -2.54 10.48 -20.66
N GLY A 466 -2.64 11.45 -19.76
CA GLY A 466 -3.89 12.15 -19.42
C GLY A 466 -4.44 11.78 -18.05
N SER A 467 -5.56 11.08 -17.97
CA SER A 467 -6.30 10.86 -16.74
C SER A 467 -5.56 10.00 -15.71
N TYR A 468 -5.26 10.58 -14.55
CA TYR A 468 -4.70 9.84 -13.41
C TYR A 468 -5.69 8.82 -12.85
N TYR A 469 -6.98 9.17 -12.77
CA TYR A 469 -8.05 8.26 -12.37
C TYR A 469 -8.11 7.00 -13.25
N ASP A 470 -8.09 7.18 -14.59
CA ASP A 470 -8.15 6.05 -15.51
C ASP A 470 -6.92 5.15 -15.41
N ASN A 471 -5.73 5.72 -15.22
CA ASN A 471 -4.52 4.94 -15.02
C ASN A 471 -4.58 4.12 -13.72
N GLN A 472 -5.09 4.69 -12.62
CA GLN A 472 -5.31 3.95 -11.37
C GLN A 472 -6.32 2.81 -11.57
N ARG A 473 -7.42 3.06 -12.28
CA ARG A 473 -8.42 2.05 -12.60
C ARG A 473 -7.84 0.91 -13.42
N VAL A 474 -7.08 1.22 -14.48
CA VAL A 474 -6.41 0.21 -15.33
C VAL A 474 -5.42 -0.63 -14.53
N VAL A 475 -4.66 -0.05 -13.61
CA VAL A 475 -3.76 -0.79 -12.69
C VAL A 475 -4.58 -1.72 -11.77
N GLY A 476 -5.68 -1.24 -11.23
CA GLY A 476 -6.59 -2.03 -10.39
C GLY A 476 -7.17 -3.23 -11.14
N GLU A 477 -7.68 -3.02 -12.35
CA GLU A 477 -8.23 -4.07 -13.23
C GLU A 477 -7.16 -5.10 -13.58
N TRP A 478 -5.98 -4.67 -14.00
CA TRP A 478 -4.87 -5.53 -14.35
C TRP A 478 -4.41 -6.41 -13.16
N ASN A 479 -4.31 -5.84 -11.95
CA ASN A 479 -3.99 -6.60 -10.75
C ASN A 479 -5.09 -7.59 -10.39
N SER A 480 -6.37 -7.20 -10.54
CA SER A 480 -7.52 -8.08 -10.31
C SER A 480 -7.50 -9.28 -11.26
N GLU A 481 -7.32 -9.05 -12.56
CA GLU A 481 -7.25 -10.12 -13.56
C GLU A 481 -6.13 -11.12 -13.26
N ARG A 482 -4.94 -10.63 -12.91
CA ARG A 482 -3.82 -11.49 -12.50
C ARG A 482 -4.14 -12.30 -11.23
N SER A 483 -4.81 -11.68 -10.27
CA SER A 483 -5.22 -12.34 -9.04
C SER A 483 -6.23 -13.46 -9.31
N TRP A 484 -7.27 -13.18 -10.09
CA TRP A 484 -8.29 -14.17 -10.44
C TRP A 484 -7.79 -15.30 -11.33
N ALA A 485 -6.80 -15.03 -12.19
CA ALA A 485 -6.16 -16.07 -13.02
C ALA A 485 -5.46 -17.17 -12.20
N ARG A 486 -5.18 -16.94 -10.92
CA ARG A 486 -4.53 -17.92 -10.03
C ARG A 486 -5.50 -18.92 -9.40
N VAL A 487 -6.81 -18.64 -9.41
CA VAL A 487 -7.81 -19.53 -8.77
C VAL A 487 -7.79 -20.90 -9.42
N GLY A 488 -7.72 -21.96 -8.60
CA GLY A 488 -7.60 -23.35 -9.04
C GLY A 488 -6.17 -23.80 -9.35
N HIS A 489 -5.20 -22.91 -9.29
CA HIS A 489 -3.78 -23.21 -9.52
C HIS A 489 -2.97 -23.13 -8.23
N ALA A 490 -1.76 -23.69 -8.26
CA ALA A 490 -0.80 -23.52 -7.18
C ALA A 490 -0.38 -22.04 -7.08
N PRO A 491 -0.20 -21.50 -5.86
CA PRO A 491 0.33 -20.15 -5.70
C PRO A 491 1.75 -20.06 -6.27
N ASP A 492 2.03 -18.99 -7.02
CA ASP A 492 3.39 -18.73 -7.50
C ASP A 492 4.26 -18.26 -6.31
N ARG A 493 5.08 -19.16 -5.82
CA ARG A 493 5.99 -18.89 -4.71
C ARG A 493 7.17 -17.98 -5.09
N SER A 494 7.36 -17.63 -6.38
CA SER A 494 8.37 -16.64 -6.81
C SER A 494 7.88 -15.21 -6.64
N GLU A 495 6.56 -14.95 -6.66
CA GLU A 495 5.98 -13.60 -6.52
C GLU A 495 6.29 -12.98 -5.15
N TRP A 496 6.63 -11.69 -5.18
CA TRP A 496 6.87 -10.87 -4.00
C TRP A 496 5.61 -10.07 -3.63
N SER A 497 5.34 -9.95 -2.32
CA SER A 497 4.25 -9.12 -1.80
C SER A 497 4.68 -7.68 -1.49
N MET A 498 5.98 -7.44 -1.40
CA MET A 498 6.59 -6.14 -1.13
C MET A 498 7.60 -5.79 -2.22
N THR A 499 7.69 -4.52 -2.54
CA THR A 499 8.66 -4.00 -3.53
C THR A 499 10.04 -3.81 -2.90
N PRO A 500 11.13 -3.82 -3.67
CA PRO A 500 12.49 -3.66 -3.13
C PRO A 500 12.73 -2.45 -2.23
N PRO A 501 12.17 -1.24 -2.48
CA PRO A 501 12.37 -0.09 -1.59
C PRO A 501 11.62 -0.17 -0.26
N THR A 502 10.80 -1.19 -0.03
CA THR A 502 9.97 -1.31 1.17
C THR A 502 10.80 -1.55 2.42
N VAL A 503 10.61 -0.72 3.46
CA VAL A 503 11.22 -0.91 4.78
C VAL A 503 10.29 -1.74 5.64
N ASN A 504 10.33 -3.04 5.47
CA ASN A 504 9.54 -4.01 6.23
C ASN A 504 10.09 -5.43 6.03
N ALA A 505 9.55 -6.39 6.81
CA ALA A 505 9.76 -7.82 6.67
C ALA A 505 8.45 -8.56 6.92
N SER A 506 8.27 -9.75 6.34
CA SER A 506 7.06 -10.53 6.55
C SER A 506 7.32 -12.03 6.53
N TYR A 507 6.46 -12.76 7.24
CA TYR A 507 6.35 -14.21 7.15
C TYR A 507 4.93 -14.58 6.70
N SER A 508 4.83 -15.43 5.69
CA SER A 508 3.57 -16.03 5.25
C SER A 508 3.47 -17.47 5.73
N SER A 509 2.54 -17.74 6.65
CA SER A 509 2.30 -19.08 7.17
C SER A 509 1.73 -20.02 6.10
N SER A 510 0.87 -19.54 5.23
CA SER A 510 0.27 -20.32 4.15
C SER A 510 1.27 -20.73 3.06
N LEU A 511 2.32 -19.94 2.85
CA LEU A 511 3.37 -20.22 1.88
C LEU A 511 4.67 -20.72 2.52
N ASN A 512 4.74 -20.75 3.85
CA ASN A 512 5.96 -21.08 4.62
C ASN A 512 7.18 -20.31 4.08
N GLN A 513 7.07 -18.98 3.99
CA GLN A 513 8.12 -18.14 3.44
C GLN A 513 8.35 -16.89 4.28
N ILE A 514 9.61 -16.45 4.33
CA ILE A 514 10.00 -15.14 4.86
C ILE A 514 10.43 -14.23 3.72
N GLN A 515 10.21 -12.91 3.88
CA GLN A 515 10.56 -11.91 2.89
C GLN A 515 11.21 -10.71 3.56
N PHE A 516 12.42 -10.36 3.11
CA PHE A 516 13.17 -9.18 3.52
C PHE A 516 13.51 -8.36 2.28
N PRO A 517 12.74 -7.31 1.92
CA PRO A 517 13.09 -6.41 0.82
C PRO A 517 14.43 -5.70 1.07
N ALA A 518 15.12 -5.31 -0.01
CA ALA A 518 16.40 -4.60 0.06
C ALA A 518 16.30 -3.28 0.85
N GLY A 519 15.12 -2.66 0.86
CA GLY A 519 14.85 -1.42 1.55
C GLY A 519 15.08 -1.45 3.06
N ILE A 520 14.85 -2.61 3.72
CA ILE A 520 15.15 -2.77 5.15
C ILE A 520 16.58 -3.27 5.40
N LEU A 521 17.21 -3.86 4.41
CA LEU A 521 18.57 -4.40 4.51
C LEU A 521 19.63 -3.30 4.29
N GLN A 522 19.52 -2.22 5.06
CA GLN A 522 20.35 -1.04 5.04
C GLN A 522 20.53 -0.51 6.47
N PRO A 523 21.57 0.30 6.74
CA PRO A 523 21.71 0.94 8.05
C PRO A 523 20.47 1.76 8.43
N PRO A 524 20.05 1.74 9.71
CA PRO A 524 20.71 1.10 10.85
C PRO A 524 20.32 -0.37 11.08
N PHE A 525 19.51 -1.00 10.23
CA PHE A 525 19.02 -2.37 10.45
C PHE A 525 19.98 -3.46 9.97
N PHE A 526 20.77 -3.15 8.94
CA PHE A 526 21.73 -4.07 8.36
C PHE A 526 22.94 -3.29 7.79
N ASP A 527 24.15 -3.82 8.03
CA ASP A 527 25.46 -3.25 7.70
C ASP A 527 26.25 -4.14 6.74
#